data_e115f6e705b36b2c4e5286bc778c2c64
#
_entry.id   e115f6e705b36b2c4e5286bc778c2c64
#
_cell.length_a   1.000
_cell.length_b   1.000
_cell.length_c   1.000
_cell.angle_alpha   90.00
_cell.angle_beta   90.00
_cell.angle_gamma   90.00
#
_symmetry.space_group_name_H-M   'P 1'
#
loop_
_entity.id
_entity.type
_entity.pdbx_description
1 polymer ?
#
loop_
_entity_poly.entity_id
_entity_poly.type
_entity_poly.pdbx_seq_one_letter_code
_entity_poly.pdbx_strand_id
1 'polypeptide(L)'
;MKLITTFIYFITLILSHALIAAQQLPINDFAPQSTAEKAKPGEEEAYSSAQQKLNASQFAAAVSGFDQVAKMAGRRADGALYWKAYSQNKLGQRSEALSTIAALRKAYPQSRYLKEAAALEMDINTARGVPPNPDAVSDEEIKLEALQSLMNSDDERAIPILEKFLSGNSSTKLKDRALFVLSQSGSPKAQELLGKIAVGQDHPDLQTRAIHYLGIEGGRSNQILANVYANSKDPEIKKSVLHALMVSGDKDRVFAIARQEPSVDLKRDAIHQLGVMGAHSELHQLYKESNNRDLKQELLHSMAIGGDIQSLIDVAKTETDPEIRKSAIHGLGISGGKESAAALLSIYQSNGDKETKMQTIHSLFIQGDAHDLVTLAKAEKDPELKKELVHRLSIMGSHEGNDYLLELLNK
;
A
#
# COMPACT_ATOMS: atom_id res chain seq x y z
N MET A 1 3.01 -30.73 19.67
CA MET A 1 4.47 -30.70 19.54
C MET A 1 5.03 -30.76 18.11
N LYS A 2 4.24 -31.16 17.10
CA LYS A 2 4.70 -31.21 15.68
C LYS A 2 4.53 -29.90 14.86
N LEU A 3 3.72 -28.96 15.32
CA LEU A 3 3.49 -27.67 14.61
C LEU A 3 4.55 -26.59 14.91
N ILE A 4 5.20 -26.66 16.04
CA ILE A 4 6.22 -25.65 16.45
C ILE A 4 7.54 -25.90 15.73
N THR A 5 7.87 -27.17 15.43
CA THR A 5 9.11 -27.54 14.74
C THR A 5 9.10 -27.14 13.25
N THR A 6 7.92 -27.10 12.61
CA THR A 6 7.80 -26.70 11.19
C THR A 6 7.89 -25.19 11.02
N PHE A 7 7.50 -24.42 12.02
CA PHE A 7 7.58 -22.95 11.97
C PHE A 7 9.02 -22.44 12.15
N ILE A 8 9.83 -23.10 12.97
CA ILE A 8 11.25 -22.76 13.18
C ILE A 8 12.08 -23.08 11.93
N TYR A 9 11.78 -24.17 11.21
CA TYR A 9 12.45 -24.51 9.94
C TYR A 9 12.13 -23.53 8.80
N PHE A 10 10.92 -22.93 8.78
CA PHE A 10 10.55 -21.93 7.78
C PHE A 10 11.22 -20.59 8.02
N ILE A 11 11.39 -20.17 9.27
CA ILE A 11 12.07 -18.91 9.63
C ILE A 11 13.57 -19.00 9.38
N THR A 12 14.21 -20.14 9.63
CA THR A 12 15.64 -20.34 9.34
C THR A 12 15.92 -20.41 7.84
N LEU A 13 14.98 -20.91 7.02
CA LEU A 13 15.13 -20.96 5.56
C LEU A 13 14.95 -19.56 4.92
N ILE A 14 14.07 -18.73 5.44
CA ILE A 14 13.88 -17.35 4.97
C ILE A 14 15.06 -16.46 5.36
N LEU A 15 15.63 -16.63 6.55
CA LEU A 15 16.81 -15.89 6.99
C LEU A 15 18.07 -16.28 6.21
N SER A 16 18.24 -17.55 5.80
CA SER A 16 19.36 -17.98 4.99
C SER A 16 19.28 -17.47 3.54
N HIS A 17 18.08 -17.36 2.96
CA HIS A 17 17.89 -16.79 1.62
C HIS A 17 17.97 -15.26 1.61
N ALA A 18 17.58 -14.57 2.68
CA ALA A 18 17.76 -13.13 2.81
C ALA A 18 19.25 -12.75 2.95
N LEU A 19 20.08 -13.59 3.58
CA LEU A 19 21.52 -13.35 3.69
C LEU A 19 22.27 -13.60 2.37
N ILE A 20 21.77 -14.50 1.52
CA ILE A 20 22.36 -14.78 0.19
C ILE A 20 21.89 -13.75 -0.84
N ALA A 21 20.67 -13.25 -0.73
CA ALA A 21 20.15 -12.19 -1.60
C ALA A 21 20.81 -10.81 -1.34
N ALA A 22 21.30 -10.55 -0.13
CA ALA A 22 22.05 -9.33 0.18
C ALA A 22 23.46 -9.28 -0.44
N GLN A 23 23.96 -10.41 -1.00
CA GLN A 23 25.27 -10.48 -1.64
C GLN A 23 25.24 -10.30 -3.17
N GLN A 24 24.08 -10.18 -3.82
CA GLN A 24 23.94 -10.08 -5.27
C GLN A 24 22.95 -9.03 -5.74
N LEU A 25 22.91 -7.86 -5.11
CA LEU A 25 22.29 -6.71 -5.76
C LEU A 25 23.25 -6.22 -6.85
N PRO A 26 22.82 -6.16 -8.14
CA PRO A 26 23.59 -5.46 -9.14
C PRO A 26 23.66 -4.00 -8.70
N ILE A 27 24.88 -3.52 -8.47
CA ILE A 27 25.15 -2.13 -8.13
C ILE A 27 24.96 -1.34 -9.44
N ASN A 28 23.70 -1.10 -9.79
CA ASN A 28 23.35 -0.11 -10.79
C ASN A 28 23.29 1.24 -10.09
N ASP A 29 24.35 1.97 -10.25
CA ASP A 29 24.54 3.31 -9.73
C ASP A 29 23.64 4.29 -10.51
N PHE A 30 22.39 4.46 -10.06
CA PHE A 30 21.50 5.48 -10.60
C PHE A 30 22.02 6.87 -10.21
N ALA A 31 22.08 7.73 -11.19
CA ALA A 31 22.55 9.10 -11.26
C ALA A 31 22.87 9.85 -9.92
N PRO A 32 23.99 10.59 -9.86
CA PRO A 32 24.44 11.27 -8.65
C PRO A 32 23.48 12.37 -8.24
N GLN A 33 23.04 12.35 -6.97
CA GLN A 33 22.37 13.48 -6.33
C GLN A 33 23.31 14.12 -5.31
N SER A 34 24.39 14.69 -5.81
CA SER A 34 25.17 15.68 -5.06
C SER A 34 24.89 17.04 -5.67
N THR A 35 24.39 17.96 -4.88
CA THR A 35 24.20 19.35 -5.27
C THR A 35 25.54 19.98 -5.57
N ALA A 36 25.74 20.36 -6.86
CA ALA A 36 26.65 21.40 -7.34
C ALA A 36 28.12 21.09 -7.63
N GLU A 37 28.63 19.88 -7.61
CA GLU A 37 29.97 19.65 -8.17
C GLU A 37 29.92 19.20 -9.64
N LYS A 38 30.69 19.88 -10.50
CA LYS A 38 30.80 19.50 -11.92
C LYS A 38 31.62 18.23 -12.09
N ALA A 39 31.15 17.33 -12.97
CA ALA A 39 31.93 16.16 -13.34
C ALA A 39 33.35 16.56 -13.82
N LYS A 40 34.38 15.90 -13.31
CA LYS A 40 35.75 16.12 -13.73
C LYS A 40 36.06 15.20 -14.93
N PRO A 41 36.89 15.66 -15.90
CA PRO A 41 37.29 14.81 -17.03
C PRO A 41 37.91 13.50 -16.55
N GLY A 42 37.45 12.36 -17.09
CA GLY A 42 37.92 11.01 -16.72
C GLY A 42 37.44 10.45 -15.37
N GLU A 43 36.65 11.21 -14.62
CA GLU A 43 36.14 10.76 -13.29
C GLU A 43 35.23 9.53 -13.40
N GLU A 44 34.32 9.53 -14.36
CA GLU A 44 33.36 8.43 -14.55
C GLU A 44 34.07 7.14 -14.99
N GLU A 45 35.06 7.24 -15.86
CA GLU A 45 35.86 6.12 -16.31
C GLU A 45 36.71 5.53 -15.16
N ALA A 46 37.35 6.42 -14.38
CA ALA A 46 38.13 6.01 -13.21
C ALA A 46 37.24 5.33 -12.15
N TYR A 47 36.04 5.88 -11.90
CA TYR A 47 35.07 5.30 -10.96
C TYR A 47 34.59 3.94 -11.44
N SER A 48 34.18 3.81 -12.69
CA SER A 48 33.75 2.55 -13.31
C SER A 48 34.85 1.48 -13.26
N SER A 49 36.11 1.85 -13.55
CA SER A 49 37.26 0.94 -13.44
C SER A 49 37.49 0.47 -12.00
N ALA A 50 37.38 1.39 -11.02
CA ALA A 50 37.47 1.02 -9.60
C ALA A 50 36.36 0.06 -9.17
N GLN A 51 35.13 0.29 -9.67
CA GLN A 51 33.95 -0.53 -9.42
C GLN A 51 34.10 -1.94 -10.00
N GLN A 52 34.65 -2.07 -11.19
CA GLN A 52 34.96 -3.38 -11.78
C GLN A 52 35.96 -4.19 -10.91
N LYS A 53 36.99 -3.54 -10.38
CA LYS A 53 37.93 -4.15 -9.46
C LYS A 53 37.25 -4.59 -8.15
N LEU A 54 36.35 -3.78 -7.61
CA LEU A 54 35.56 -4.10 -6.43
C LEU A 54 34.69 -5.35 -6.70
N ASN A 55 33.96 -5.36 -7.82
CA ASN A 55 33.10 -6.49 -8.21
C ASN A 55 33.87 -7.78 -8.46
N ALA A 56 35.12 -7.66 -8.92
CA ALA A 56 36.06 -8.79 -9.06
C ALA A 56 36.74 -9.19 -7.73
N SER A 57 36.31 -8.63 -6.58
CA SER A 57 36.89 -8.84 -5.25
C SER A 57 38.39 -8.46 -5.16
N GLN A 58 38.89 -7.66 -6.09
CA GLN A 58 40.27 -7.13 -6.09
C GLN A 58 40.37 -5.89 -5.20
N PHE A 59 40.13 -6.08 -3.89
CA PHE A 59 39.90 -4.96 -2.94
C PHE A 59 41.11 -4.01 -2.86
N ALA A 60 42.37 -4.49 -2.93
CA ALA A 60 43.52 -3.61 -2.89
C ALA A 60 43.58 -2.67 -4.12
N ALA A 61 43.27 -3.20 -5.31
CA ALA A 61 43.22 -2.41 -6.53
C ALA A 61 42.00 -1.47 -6.53
N ALA A 62 40.87 -1.87 -5.93
CA ALA A 62 39.70 -1.03 -5.75
C ALA A 62 40.00 0.16 -4.82
N VAL A 63 40.66 -0.06 -3.68
CA VAL A 63 41.11 1.02 -2.77
C VAL A 63 41.91 2.07 -3.52
N SER A 64 42.88 1.67 -4.31
CA SER A 64 43.75 2.60 -5.10
C SER A 64 42.93 3.34 -6.16
N GLY A 65 42.00 2.66 -6.85
CA GLY A 65 41.14 3.28 -7.85
C GLY A 65 40.16 4.31 -7.24
N PHE A 66 39.47 3.95 -6.16
CA PHE A 66 38.58 4.88 -5.48
C PHE A 66 39.33 6.04 -4.80
N ASP A 67 40.57 5.84 -4.36
CA ASP A 67 41.40 6.90 -3.83
C ASP A 67 41.72 7.95 -4.91
N GLN A 68 42.00 7.50 -6.13
CA GLN A 68 42.18 8.42 -7.27
C GLN A 68 40.92 9.26 -7.55
N VAL A 69 39.75 8.60 -7.59
CA VAL A 69 38.49 9.29 -7.84
C VAL A 69 38.17 10.27 -6.72
N ALA A 70 38.36 9.90 -5.46
CA ALA A 70 38.14 10.78 -4.31
C ALA A 70 39.04 12.04 -4.37
N LYS A 71 40.28 11.90 -4.82
CA LYS A 71 41.22 13.04 -5.01
C LYS A 71 40.83 13.97 -6.15
N MET A 72 40.03 13.52 -7.13
CA MET A 72 39.50 14.37 -8.17
C MET A 72 38.50 15.40 -7.62
N ALA A 73 37.91 15.13 -6.45
CA ALA A 73 36.92 15.97 -5.79
C ALA A 73 35.79 16.41 -6.74
N GLY A 74 35.25 15.46 -7.50
CA GLY A 74 34.14 15.66 -8.44
C GLY A 74 32.86 15.03 -7.92
N ARG A 75 31.90 14.79 -8.84
CA ARG A 75 30.57 14.26 -8.54
C ARG A 75 30.54 12.86 -7.90
N ARG A 76 31.61 12.07 -8.10
CA ARG A 76 31.74 10.68 -7.59
C ARG A 76 32.59 10.58 -6.35
N ALA A 77 33.14 11.68 -5.86
CA ALA A 77 34.11 11.64 -4.79
C ALA A 77 33.54 11.13 -3.46
N ASP A 78 32.29 11.42 -3.14
CA ASP A 78 31.61 10.91 -1.95
C ASP A 78 31.39 9.40 -2.02
N GLY A 79 30.88 8.90 -3.15
CA GLY A 79 30.73 7.46 -3.42
C GLY A 79 32.07 6.74 -3.44
N ALA A 80 33.10 7.37 -4.01
CA ALA A 80 34.46 6.81 -4.02
C ALA A 80 35.03 6.66 -2.60
N LEU A 81 34.81 7.62 -1.71
CA LEU A 81 35.22 7.50 -0.30
C LEU A 81 34.50 6.35 0.42
N TYR A 82 33.19 6.19 0.18
CA TYR A 82 32.44 5.09 0.76
C TYR A 82 32.97 3.72 0.30
N TRP A 83 33.11 3.52 -1.02
CA TRP A 83 33.59 2.25 -1.57
C TRP A 83 35.05 1.96 -1.25
N LYS A 84 35.88 3.01 -1.08
CA LYS A 84 37.23 2.87 -0.56
C LYS A 84 37.21 2.31 0.87
N ALA A 85 36.40 2.89 1.76
CA ALA A 85 36.25 2.42 3.13
C ALA A 85 35.76 0.97 3.21
N TYR A 86 34.76 0.63 2.39
CA TYR A 86 34.26 -0.73 2.26
C TYR A 86 35.36 -1.72 1.83
N SER A 87 36.13 -1.37 0.80
CA SER A 87 37.24 -2.21 0.31
C SER A 87 38.36 -2.37 1.34
N GLN A 88 38.69 -1.30 2.09
CA GLN A 88 39.61 -1.33 3.20
C GLN A 88 39.14 -2.28 4.32
N ASN A 89 37.85 -2.25 4.67
CA ASN A 89 37.28 -3.18 5.64
C ASN A 89 37.42 -4.65 5.17
N LYS A 90 37.15 -4.94 3.89
CA LYS A 90 37.30 -6.28 3.30
C LYS A 90 38.76 -6.77 3.34
N LEU A 91 39.73 -5.87 3.34
CA LEU A 91 41.15 -6.17 3.51
C LEU A 91 41.58 -6.30 4.97
N GLY A 92 40.67 -6.11 5.93
CA GLY A 92 41.01 -6.07 7.36
C GLY A 92 41.66 -4.76 7.82
N GLN A 93 41.78 -3.76 6.96
CA GLN A 93 42.32 -2.43 7.23
C GLN A 93 41.30 -1.57 7.95
N ARG A 94 40.90 -2.00 9.15
CA ARG A 94 39.74 -1.43 9.87
C ARG A 94 39.97 0.03 10.31
N SER A 95 41.19 0.37 10.73
CA SER A 95 41.54 1.73 11.17
C SER A 95 41.52 2.73 10.02
N GLU A 96 42.00 2.30 8.85
CA GLU A 96 41.98 3.09 7.62
C GLU A 96 40.56 3.28 7.11
N ALA A 97 39.74 2.24 7.18
CA ALA A 97 38.32 2.32 6.81
C ALA A 97 37.56 3.36 7.67
N LEU A 98 37.75 3.35 9.00
CA LEU A 98 37.17 4.35 9.90
C LEU A 98 37.65 5.77 9.60
N SER A 99 38.95 5.92 9.30
CA SER A 99 39.49 7.22 8.92
C SER A 99 38.90 7.73 7.59
N THR A 100 38.67 6.83 6.63
CA THR A 100 38.04 7.17 5.36
C THR A 100 36.56 7.54 5.54
N ILE A 101 35.82 6.85 6.42
CA ILE A 101 34.44 7.21 6.79
C ILE A 101 34.38 8.60 7.42
N ALA A 102 35.30 8.90 8.33
CA ALA A 102 35.40 10.23 8.96
C ALA A 102 35.68 11.34 7.92
N ALA A 103 36.54 11.06 6.93
CA ALA A 103 36.80 11.96 5.83
C ALA A 103 35.55 12.20 4.96
N LEU A 104 34.79 11.18 4.66
CA LEU A 104 33.51 11.28 3.94
C LEU A 104 32.52 12.20 4.67
N ARG A 105 32.30 11.97 5.97
CA ARG A 105 31.40 12.82 6.78
C ARG A 105 31.82 14.28 6.81
N LYS A 106 33.12 14.53 6.95
CA LYS A 106 33.65 15.88 7.01
C LYS A 106 33.57 16.63 5.68
N ALA A 107 33.92 15.96 4.58
CA ALA A 107 33.98 16.58 3.27
C ALA A 107 32.60 16.66 2.58
N TYR A 108 31.73 15.69 2.84
CA TYR A 108 30.43 15.55 2.16
C TYR A 108 29.28 15.33 3.15
N PRO A 109 28.92 16.34 3.98
CA PRO A 109 27.91 16.19 5.05
C PRO A 109 26.48 15.96 4.54
N GLN A 110 26.26 16.07 3.23
CA GLN A 110 24.97 15.80 2.57
C GLN A 110 25.03 14.57 1.63
N SER A 111 26.09 13.77 1.73
CA SER A 111 26.22 12.59 0.88
C SER A 111 25.15 11.54 1.22
N ARG A 112 24.58 10.93 0.16
CA ARG A 112 23.64 9.80 0.29
C ARG A 112 24.28 8.57 0.95
N TYR A 113 25.59 8.45 0.90
CA TYR A 113 26.35 7.32 1.46
C TYR A 113 26.57 7.41 2.98
N LEU A 114 26.14 8.47 3.65
CA LEU A 114 26.36 8.64 5.09
C LEU A 114 25.67 7.57 5.93
N LYS A 115 24.51 7.10 5.49
CA LYS A 115 23.74 6.04 6.18
C LYS A 115 24.47 4.69 6.08
N GLU A 116 24.91 4.34 4.88
CA GLU A 116 25.66 3.11 4.60
C GLU A 116 27.05 3.16 5.26
N ALA A 117 27.69 4.33 5.29
CA ALA A 117 28.95 4.53 5.97
C ALA A 117 28.82 4.36 7.50
N ALA A 118 27.71 4.79 8.11
CA ALA A 118 27.43 4.57 9.53
C ALA A 118 27.23 3.07 9.84
N ALA A 119 26.50 2.34 8.98
CA ALA A 119 26.34 0.90 9.11
C ALA A 119 27.70 0.17 9.02
N LEU A 120 28.54 0.54 8.06
CA LEU A 120 29.89 -0.02 7.90
C LEU A 120 30.79 0.27 9.12
N GLU A 121 30.72 1.46 9.68
CA GLU A 121 31.43 1.83 10.90
C GLU A 121 30.97 0.99 12.09
N MET A 122 29.68 0.75 12.23
CA MET A 122 29.14 -0.12 13.28
C MET A 122 29.65 -1.57 13.15
N ASP A 123 29.64 -2.12 11.94
CA ASP A 123 30.19 -3.46 11.66
C ASP A 123 31.67 -3.55 12.03
N ILE A 124 32.46 -2.54 11.65
CA ILE A 124 33.89 -2.47 11.96
C ILE A 124 34.13 -2.42 13.47
N ASN A 125 33.39 -1.60 14.19
CA ASN A 125 33.52 -1.44 15.64
C ASN A 125 33.09 -2.70 16.38
N THR A 126 31.99 -3.34 15.98
CA THR A 126 31.55 -4.63 16.51
C THR A 126 32.63 -5.72 16.32
N ALA A 127 33.23 -5.79 15.13
CA ALA A 127 34.30 -6.75 14.82
C ALA A 127 35.64 -6.45 15.58
N ARG A 128 35.79 -5.26 16.16
CA ARG A 128 36.92 -4.87 17.02
C ARG A 128 36.63 -5.09 18.50
N GLY A 129 35.42 -5.56 18.88
CA GLY A 129 34.99 -5.66 20.26
C GLY A 129 34.82 -4.30 20.97
N VAL A 130 34.74 -3.22 20.18
CA VAL A 130 34.41 -1.89 20.73
C VAL A 130 32.87 -1.84 20.83
N PRO A 131 32.32 -1.57 22.03
CA PRO A 131 30.89 -1.39 22.15
C PRO A 131 30.45 -0.26 21.23
N PRO A 132 29.22 -0.36 20.62
CA PRO A 132 28.74 0.66 19.73
C PRO A 132 28.86 2.03 20.44
N ASN A 133 29.51 2.99 19.76
CA ASN A 133 29.63 4.33 20.28
C ASN A 133 28.22 4.93 20.43
N PRO A 134 27.76 5.28 21.62
CA PRO A 134 26.42 5.88 21.80
C PRO A 134 26.23 7.16 20.96
N ASP A 135 27.31 7.84 20.60
CA ASP A 135 27.27 9.06 19.77
C ASP A 135 27.12 8.77 18.27
N ALA A 136 27.25 7.51 17.83
CA ALA A 136 27.07 7.11 16.43
C ALA A 136 25.62 6.77 16.07
N VAL A 137 24.80 6.43 17.05
CA VAL A 137 23.36 6.25 16.92
C VAL A 137 22.70 7.62 17.10
N SER A 138 21.88 8.07 16.19
CA SER A 138 21.20 9.35 16.36
C SER A 138 20.36 9.33 17.64
N ASP A 139 20.35 10.43 18.39
CA ASP A 139 19.51 10.58 19.60
C ASP A 139 18.03 10.22 19.28
N GLU A 140 17.59 10.43 18.05
CA GLU A 140 16.26 10.04 17.58
C GLU A 140 16.08 8.52 17.47
N GLU A 141 17.08 7.78 16.96
CA GLU A 141 17.01 6.31 16.85
C GLU A 141 17.00 5.65 18.23
N ILE A 142 17.79 6.17 19.17
CA ILE A 142 17.78 5.71 20.56
C ILE A 142 16.39 5.96 21.20
N LYS A 143 15.80 7.12 20.96
CA LYS A 143 14.45 7.46 21.45
C LYS A 143 13.37 6.57 20.83
N LEU A 144 13.48 6.24 19.55
CA LEU A 144 12.54 5.32 18.87
C LEU A 144 12.59 3.92 19.48
N GLU A 145 13.79 3.41 19.76
CA GLU A 145 13.97 2.11 20.40
C GLU A 145 13.46 2.13 21.86
N ALA A 146 13.75 3.20 22.60
CA ALA A 146 13.23 3.39 23.94
C ALA A 146 11.70 3.45 23.96
N LEU A 147 11.06 4.16 23.01
CA LEU A 147 9.61 4.19 22.87
C LEU A 147 9.04 2.79 22.55
N GLN A 148 9.72 2.01 21.69
CA GLN A 148 9.31 0.64 21.40
C GLN A 148 9.34 -0.25 22.66
N SER A 149 10.33 -0.07 23.52
CA SER A 149 10.45 -0.85 24.75
C SER A 149 9.33 -0.56 25.75
N LEU A 150 8.70 0.62 25.67
CA LEU A 150 7.55 0.98 26.50
C LEU A 150 6.29 0.15 26.24
N MET A 151 6.19 -0.52 25.08
CA MET A 151 5.07 -1.44 24.80
C MET A 151 4.95 -2.57 25.83
N ASN A 152 6.08 -2.95 26.45
CA ASN A 152 6.14 -4.04 27.44
C ASN A 152 6.26 -3.50 28.89
N SER A 153 6.14 -2.19 29.07
CA SER A 153 6.26 -1.57 30.39
C SER A 153 4.90 -1.35 31.03
N ASP A 154 4.93 -1.04 32.35
CA ASP A 154 3.75 -0.66 33.10
C ASP A 154 3.13 0.61 32.51
N ASP A 155 1.87 0.52 32.09
CA ASP A 155 1.11 1.60 31.43
C ASP A 155 1.09 2.90 32.24
N GLU A 156 1.02 2.83 33.58
CA GLU A 156 0.97 3.99 34.41
C GLU A 156 2.24 4.85 34.32
N ARG A 157 3.38 4.23 34.06
CA ARG A 157 4.66 4.92 33.88
C ARG A 157 4.92 5.35 32.45
N ALA A 158 4.42 4.58 31.48
CA ALA A 158 4.62 4.83 30.05
C ALA A 158 3.82 6.03 29.56
N ILE A 159 2.54 6.14 29.92
CA ILE A 159 1.62 7.16 29.41
C ILE A 159 2.14 8.60 29.59
N PRO A 160 2.62 9.05 30.78
CA PRO A 160 3.15 10.40 30.92
C PRO A 160 4.38 10.69 30.05
N ILE A 161 5.20 9.65 29.76
CA ILE A 161 6.37 9.79 28.89
C ILE A 161 5.89 9.96 27.45
N LEU A 162 4.93 9.13 26.99
CA LEU A 162 4.34 9.21 25.65
C LEU A 162 3.66 10.56 25.42
N GLU A 163 2.89 11.05 26.39
CA GLU A 163 2.24 12.36 26.35
C GLU A 163 3.25 13.50 26.18
N LYS A 164 4.39 13.43 26.88
CA LYS A 164 5.48 14.39 26.73
C LYS A 164 6.06 14.40 25.31
N PHE A 165 6.21 13.23 24.66
CA PHE A 165 6.68 13.15 23.27
C PHE A 165 5.67 13.73 22.30
N LEU A 166 4.38 13.53 22.54
CA LEU A 166 3.28 14.03 21.70
C LEU A 166 3.15 15.56 21.82
N SER A 167 3.22 16.09 23.04
CA SER A 167 3.08 17.53 23.32
C SER A 167 4.35 18.33 23.01
N GLY A 168 5.51 17.67 22.94
CA GLY A 168 6.79 18.33 22.74
C GLY A 168 7.13 18.62 21.29
N ASN A 169 8.30 19.26 21.11
CA ASN A 169 8.89 19.57 19.80
C ASN A 169 9.57 18.34 19.17
N SER A 170 8.99 17.16 19.39
CA SER A 170 9.48 15.89 18.86
C SER A 170 9.23 15.81 17.34
N SER A 171 10.09 15.07 16.62
CA SER A 171 9.88 14.82 15.20
C SER A 171 8.56 14.08 14.95
N THR A 172 8.00 14.24 13.74
CA THR A 172 6.79 13.53 13.33
C THR A 172 6.93 12.01 13.50
N LYS A 173 8.13 11.48 13.26
CA LYS A 173 8.44 10.06 13.40
C LYS A 173 8.37 9.58 14.87
N LEU A 174 8.88 10.37 15.81
CA LEU A 174 8.77 10.08 17.25
C LEU A 174 7.34 10.19 17.75
N LYS A 175 6.59 11.22 17.31
CA LYS A 175 5.16 11.36 17.63
C LYS A 175 4.33 10.20 17.10
N ASP A 176 4.58 9.77 15.87
CA ASP A 176 3.89 8.62 15.27
C ASP A 176 4.20 7.31 16.04
N ARG A 177 5.46 7.10 16.42
CA ARG A 177 5.82 5.96 17.26
C ARG A 177 5.16 6.00 18.64
N ALA A 178 5.05 7.17 19.25
CA ALA A 178 4.36 7.33 20.54
C ALA A 178 2.86 7.01 20.41
N LEU A 179 2.19 7.48 19.34
CA LEU A 179 0.80 7.11 19.04
C LEU A 179 0.64 5.60 18.84
N PHE A 180 1.54 4.97 18.09
CA PHE A 180 1.53 3.54 17.89
C PHE A 180 1.65 2.78 19.22
N VAL A 181 2.59 3.16 20.08
CA VAL A 181 2.76 2.54 21.41
C VAL A 181 1.50 2.71 22.25
N LEU A 182 0.89 3.89 22.23
CA LEU A 182 -0.38 4.14 22.93
C LEU A 182 -1.50 3.24 22.40
N SER A 183 -1.59 3.02 21.07
CA SER A 183 -2.62 2.18 20.47
C SER A 183 -2.48 0.69 20.82
N GLN A 184 -1.26 0.24 21.16
CA GLN A 184 -1.00 -1.12 21.60
C GLN A 184 -1.24 -1.31 23.11
N SER A 185 -1.37 -0.23 23.86
CA SER A 185 -1.67 -0.27 25.28
C SER A 185 -3.15 -0.60 25.49
N GLY A 186 -3.45 -1.64 26.26
CA GLY A 186 -4.82 -1.97 26.68
C GLY A 186 -5.40 -1.04 27.75
N SER A 187 -4.65 0.00 28.14
CA SER A 187 -4.98 0.89 29.25
C SER A 187 -6.12 1.85 28.88
N PRO A 188 -7.15 2.02 29.75
CA PRO A 188 -8.18 3.03 29.57
C PRO A 188 -7.63 4.46 29.45
N LYS A 189 -6.52 4.77 30.14
CA LYS A 189 -5.86 6.08 30.05
C LYS A 189 -5.24 6.32 28.67
N ALA A 190 -4.63 5.30 28.07
CA ALA A 190 -4.09 5.40 26.70
C ALA A 190 -5.20 5.62 25.68
N GLN A 191 -6.32 4.91 25.81
CA GLN A 191 -7.50 5.10 24.96
C GLN A 191 -8.11 6.49 25.12
N GLU A 192 -8.19 7.01 26.36
CA GLU A 192 -8.64 8.38 26.61
C GLU A 192 -7.74 9.42 25.93
N LEU A 193 -6.42 9.25 26.03
CA LEU A 193 -5.46 10.14 25.38
C LEU A 193 -5.56 10.08 23.85
N LEU A 194 -5.62 8.89 23.28
CA LEU A 194 -5.86 8.72 21.83
C LEU A 194 -7.17 9.35 21.40
N GLY A 195 -8.23 9.19 22.19
CA GLY A 195 -9.53 9.81 21.95
C GLY A 195 -9.46 11.34 21.93
N LYS A 196 -8.76 11.97 22.88
CA LYS A 196 -8.53 13.42 22.91
C LYS A 196 -7.78 13.90 21.66
N ILE A 197 -6.74 13.19 21.25
CA ILE A 197 -5.99 13.51 20.05
C ILE A 197 -6.88 13.32 18.79
N ALA A 198 -7.68 12.26 18.73
CA ALA A 198 -8.58 11.99 17.61
C ALA A 198 -9.68 13.05 17.47
N VAL A 199 -10.09 13.72 18.55
CA VAL A 199 -11.00 14.87 18.50
C VAL A 199 -10.31 16.15 18.02
N GLY A 200 -8.97 16.20 18.01
CA GLY A 200 -8.18 17.32 17.48
C GLY A 200 -8.02 18.47 18.47
N GLN A 201 -8.27 18.27 19.78
CA GLN A 201 -8.24 19.34 20.77
C GLN A 201 -6.84 19.88 21.02
N ASP A 202 -5.86 18.98 21.19
CA ASP A 202 -4.49 19.37 21.59
C ASP A 202 -3.46 19.21 20.47
N HIS A 203 -3.72 18.31 19.50
CA HIS A 203 -2.77 17.90 18.47
C HIS A 203 -3.44 17.70 17.11
N PRO A 204 -3.87 18.77 16.42
CA PRO A 204 -4.56 18.65 15.13
C PRO A 204 -3.69 18.00 14.05
N ASP A 205 -2.35 18.14 14.13
CA ASP A 205 -1.37 17.49 13.27
C ASP A 205 -1.33 15.96 13.42
N LEU A 206 -1.83 15.42 14.54
CA LEU A 206 -1.85 14.00 14.86
C LEU A 206 -3.25 13.37 14.76
N GLN A 207 -4.29 14.17 14.53
CA GLN A 207 -5.69 13.75 14.58
C GLN A 207 -5.97 12.55 13.66
N THR A 208 -5.64 12.66 12.39
CA THR A 208 -5.89 11.59 11.40
C THR A 208 -5.13 10.30 11.74
N ARG A 209 -3.92 10.42 12.31
CA ARG A 209 -3.14 9.26 12.73
C ARG A 209 -3.75 8.57 13.94
N ALA A 210 -4.22 9.34 14.93
CA ALA A 210 -4.93 8.78 16.07
C ALA A 210 -6.21 8.05 15.65
N ILE A 211 -6.99 8.62 14.73
CA ILE A 211 -8.17 7.98 14.13
C ILE A 211 -7.79 6.65 13.47
N HIS A 212 -6.70 6.62 12.69
CA HIS A 212 -6.22 5.42 12.04
C HIS A 212 -5.85 4.32 13.05
N TYR A 213 -5.10 4.66 14.10
CA TYR A 213 -4.73 3.69 15.13
C TYR A 213 -5.93 3.18 15.93
N LEU A 214 -6.92 4.03 16.22
CA LEU A 214 -8.18 3.60 16.83
C LEU A 214 -8.95 2.59 15.93
N GLY A 215 -8.88 2.77 14.62
CA GLY A 215 -9.45 1.81 13.66
C GLY A 215 -8.75 0.45 13.69
N ILE A 216 -7.42 0.43 13.79
CA ILE A 216 -6.64 -0.82 13.88
C ILE A 216 -6.92 -1.55 15.20
N GLU A 217 -7.07 -0.83 16.30
CA GLU A 217 -7.41 -1.41 17.61
C GLU A 217 -8.80 -2.08 17.58
N GLY A 218 -9.74 -1.49 16.86
CA GLY A 218 -11.11 -2.02 16.70
C GLY A 218 -11.94 -2.00 17.99
N GLY A 219 -13.03 -2.75 17.97
CA GLY A 219 -13.90 -3.05 19.12
C GLY A 219 -14.18 -1.91 20.10
N ARG A 220 -13.32 -1.74 21.10
CA ARG A 220 -13.49 -0.73 22.16
C ARG A 220 -13.40 0.70 21.64
N SER A 221 -12.56 0.94 20.64
CA SER A 221 -12.30 2.27 20.07
C SER A 221 -13.40 2.75 19.13
N ASN A 222 -14.30 1.88 18.70
CA ASN A 222 -15.36 2.24 17.77
C ASN A 222 -16.33 3.28 18.35
N GLN A 223 -16.56 3.30 19.67
CA GLN A 223 -17.35 4.33 20.30
C GLN A 223 -16.66 5.69 20.26
N ILE A 224 -15.34 5.73 20.43
CA ILE A 224 -14.53 6.96 20.29
C ILE A 224 -14.63 7.46 18.85
N LEU A 225 -14.45 6.58 17.86
CA LEU A 225 -14.58 6.92 16.44
C LEU A 225 -15.97 7.48 16.12
N ALA A 226 -17.05 6.89 16.63
CA ALA A 226 -18.41 7.39 16.47
C ALA A 226 -18.58 8.81 17.06
N ASN A 227 -17.99 9.06 18.23
CA ASN A 227 -18.04 10.39 18.85
C ASN A 227 -17.22 11.42 18.02
N VAL A 228 -16.07 11.06 17.49
CA VAL A 228 -15.29 11.92 16.58
C VAL A 228 -16.12 12.26 15.33
N TYR A 229 -16.76 11.26 14.72
CA TYR A 229 -17.61 11.47 13.56
C TYR A 229 -18.76 12.45 13.83
N ALA A 230 -19.49 12.24 14.93
CA ALA A 230 -20.65 13.04 15.29
C ALA A 230 -20.29 14.51 15.58
N ASN A 231 -19.13 14.76 16.17
CA ASN A 231 -18.71 16.10 16.58
C ASN A 231 -17.86 16.85 15.55
N SER A 232 -17.28 16.14 14.57
CA SER A 232 -16.48 16.80 13.54
C SER A 232 -17.36 17.48 12.49
N LYS A 233 -16.96 18.70 12.09
CA LYS A 233 -17.50 19.42 10.95
C LYS A 233 -16.64 19.30 9.71
N ASP A 234 -15.43 18.74 9.85
CA ASP A 234 -14.48 18.56 8.77
C ASP A 234 -14.81 17.26 7.99
N PRO A 235 -15.15 17.36 6.68
CA PRO A 235 -15.46 16.19 5.87
C PRO A 235 -14.29 15.20 5.77
N GLU A 236 -13.03 15.67 5.77
CA GLU A 236 -11.86 14.80 5.65
C GLU A 236 -11.63 13.99 6.94
N ILE A 237 -11.91 14.58 8.10
CA ILE A 237 -11.92 13.85 9.37
C ILE A 237 -13.03 12.80 9.38
N LYS A 238 -14.24 13.14 8.90
CA LYS A 238 -15.34 12.19 8.80
C LYS A 238 -15.01 11.02 7.86
N LYS A 239 -14.38 11.27 6.72
CA LYS A 239 -13.88 10.20 5.81
C LYS A 239 -12.85 9.32 6.48
N SER A 240 -11.90 9.93 7.20
CA SER A 240 -10.89 9.18 7.96
C SER A 240 -11.53 8.26 9.01
N VAL A 241 -12.59 8.73 9.68
CA VAL A 241 -13.34 7.91 10.64
C VAL A 241 -14.11 6.78 9.95
N LEU A 242 -14.77 7.04 8.81
CA LEU A 242 -15.43 6.00 8.02
C LEU A 242 -14.46 4.89 7.62
N HIS A 243 -13.27 5.27 7.15
CA HIS A 243 -12.22 4.31 6.83
C HIS A 243 -11.75 3.53 8.07
N ALA A 244 -11.58 4.19 9.21
CA ALA A 244 -11.20 3.54 10.46
C ALA A 244 -12.29 2.55 10.95
N LEU A 245 -13.56 2.90 10.84
CA LEU A 245 -14.68 2.01 11.16
C LEU A 245 -14.73 0.79 10.20
N MET A 246 -14.40 0.99 8.93
CA MET A 246 -14.27 -0.11 7.96
C MET A 246 -13.12 -1.05 8.36
N VAL A 247 -11.94 -0.52 8.68
CA VAL A 247 -10.77 -1.31 9.13
C VAL A 247 -11.10 -2.09 10.39
N SER A 248 -11.84 -1.50 11.34
CA SER A 248 -12.28 -2.17 12.58
C SER A 248 -13.38 -3.22 12.38
N GLY A 249 -13.97 -3.31 11.18
CA GLY A 249 -15.06 -4.22 10.87
C GLY A 249 -16.44 -3.80 11.42
N ASP A 250 -16.63 -2.55 11.82
CA ASP A 250 -17.87 -2.05 12.44
C ASP A 250 -18.94 -1.71 11.39
N LYS A 251 -19.55 -2.73 10.81
CA LYS A 251 -20.60 -2.59 9.80
C LYS A 251 -21.81 -1.80 10.31
N ASP A 252 -22.21 -2.02 11.55
CA ASP A 252 -23.41 -1.40 12.12
C ASP A 252 -23.29 0.12 12.14
N ARG A 253 -22.14 0.64 12.57
CA ARG A 253 -21.91 2.10 12.60
C ARG A 253 -21.76 2.69 11.21
N VAL A 254 -21.05 2.02 10.30
CA VAL A 254 -20.96 2.48 8.91
C VAL A 254 -22.34 2.49 8.25
N PHE A 255 -23.17 1.48 8.49
CA PHE A 255 -24.55 1.42 7.99
C PHE A 255 -25.43 2.55 8.57
N ALA A 256 -25.33 2.80 9.88
CA ALA A 256 -26.07 3.91 10.50
C ALA A 256 -25.69 5.27 9.89
N ILE A 257 -24.40 5.47 9.61
CA ILE A 257 -23.90 6.67 8.92
C ILE A 257 -24.45 6.73 7.50
N ALA A 258 -24.33 5.67 6.70
CA ALA A 258 -24.84 5.61 5.34
C ALA A 258 -26.34 5.96 5.26
N ARG A 259 -27.10 5.57 6.27
CA ARG A 259 -28.54 5.82 6.34
C ARG A 259 -28.90 7.26 6.73
N GLN A 260 -28.15 7.86 7.66
CA GLN A 260 -28.55 9.13 8.33
C GLN A 260 -27.72 10.35 7.89
N GLU A 261 -26.57 10.18 7.25
CA GLU A 261 -25.68 11.27 6.89
C GLU A 261 -26.35 12.20 5.86
N PRO A 262 -26.47 13.51 6.15
CA PRO A 262 -27.09 14.46 5.22
C PRO A 262 -26.22 14.82 4.03
N SER A 263 -24.89 14.73 4.17
CA SER A 263 -23.93 14.99 3.07
C SER A 263 -23.98 13.84 2.07
N VAL A 264 -24.30 14.16 0.82
CA VAL A 264 -24.35 13.17 -0.27
C VAL A 264 -22.99 12.49 -0.47
N ASP A 265 -21.89 13.24 -0.39
CA ASP A 265 -20.56 12.72 -0.61
C ASP A 265 -20.13 11.75 0.53
N LEU A 266 -20.35 12.15 1.78
CA LEU A 266 -20.05 11.27 2.92
C LEU A 266 -20.96 10.04 2.97
N LYS A 267 -22.21 10.16 2.51
CA LYS A 267 -23.13 9.03 2.35
C LYS A 267 -22.60 8.04 1.30
N ARG A 268 -22.11 8.53 0.16
CA ARG A 268 -21.46 7.70 -0.87
C ARG A 268 -20.21 7.02 -0.32
N ASP A 269 -19.37 7.76 0.41
CA ASP A 269 -18.19 7.18 1.06
C ASP A 269 -18.59 6.04 2.01
N ALA A 270 -19.62 6.23 2.84
CA ALA A 270 -20.09 5.19 3.75
C ALA A 270 -20.65 3.96 3.00
N ILE A 271 -21.40 4.15 1.93
CA ILE A 271 -21.91 3.08 1.06
C ILE A 271 -20.76 2.32 0.41
N HIS A 272 -19.75 3.03 -0.07
CA HIS A 272 -18.55 2.42 -0.63
C HIS A 272 -17.81 1.56 0.41
N GLN A 273 -17.63 2.06 1.65
CA GLN A 273 -17.02 1.28 2.72
C GLN A 273 -17.83 0.01 3.03
N LEU A 274 -19.17 0.06 3.05
CA LEU A 274 -20.02 -1.12 3.20
C LEU A 274 -19.76 -2.15 2.07
N GLY A 275 -19.55 -1.68 0.83
CA GLY A 275 -19.15 -2.53 -0.29
C GLY A 275 -17.83 -3.26 0.00
N VAL A 276 -16.79 -2.52 0.37
CA VAL A 276 -15.47 -3.08 0.72
C VAL A 276 -15.56 -4.09 1.88
N MET A 277 -16.47 -3.86 2.84
CA MET A 277 -16.72 -4.76 3.98
C MET A 277 -17.55 -6.01 3.61
N GLY A 278 -18.08 -6.12 2.40
CA GLY A 278 -19.01 -7.18 2.01
C GLY A 278 -20.31 -7.15 2.84
N ALA A 279 -20.84 -5.96 3.11
CA ALA A 279 -22.05 -5.75 3.92
C ALA A 279 -23.31 -5.89 3.04
N HIS A 280 -23.55 -7.10 2.52
CA HIS A 280 -24.58 -7.36 1.51
C HIS A 280 -26.00 -7.03 2.01
N SER A 281 -26.36 -7.44 3.23
CA SER A 281 -27.69 -7.18 3.82
C SER A 281 -27.95 -5.70 4.00
N GLU A 282 -26.95 -4.95 4.46
CA GLU A 282 -27.00 -3.51 4.72
C GLU A 282 -27.15 -2.73 3.41
N LEU A 283 -26.37 -3.09 2.38
CA LEU A 283 -26.48 -2.49 1.05
C LEU A 283 -27.84 -2.76 0.41
N HIS A 284 -28.33 -4.01 0.50
CA HIS A 284 -29.65 -4.37 -0.02
C HIS A 284 -30.78 -3.62 0.70
N GLN A 285 -30.67 -3.42 2.02
CA GLN A 285 -31.63 -2.64 2.78
C GLN A 285 -31.63 -1.17 2.33
N LEU A 286 -30.45 -0.54 2.21
CA LEU A 286 -30.33 0.84 1.71
C LEU A 286 -30.90 0.99 0.30
N TYR A 287 -30.70 -0.01 -0.56
CA TYR A 287 -31.25 -0.01 -1.92
C TYR A 287 -32.77 0.02 -1.91
N LYS A 288 -33.40 -0.80 -1.08
CA LYS A 288 -34.87 -0.83 -0.94
C LYS A 288 -35.45 0.45 -0.35
N GLU A 289 -34.73 1.07 0.58
CA GLU A 289 -35.15 2.33 1.22
C GLU A 289 -34.95 3.55 0.32
N SER A 290 -34.09 3.46 -0.69
CA SER A 290 -33.73 4.60 -1.55
C SER A 290 -34.71 4.80 -2.69
N ASN A 291 -35.19 6.06 -2.85
CA ASN A 291 -35.90 6.52 -4.04
C ASN A 291 -35.03 7.38 -4.97
N ASN A 292 -33.78 7.60 -4.62
CA ASN A 292 -32.84 8.40 -5.41
C ASN A 292 -32.11 7.50 -6.40
N ARG A 293 -32.22 7.80 -7.71
CA ARG A 293 -31.61 7.03 -8.78
C ARG A 293 -30.08 6.96 -8.65
N ASP A 294 -29.43 8.09 -8.44
CA ASP A 294 -27.96 8.17 -8.36
C ASP A 294 -27.45 7.35 -7.17
N LEU A 295 -28.16 7.39 -6.04
CA LEU A 295 -27.81 6.61 -4.87
C LEU A 295 -28.02 5.10 -5.09
N LYS A 296 -29.08 4.72 -5.81
CA LYS A 296 -29.30 3.31 -6.21
C LYS A 296 -28.16 2.80 -7.09
N GLN A 297 -27.68 3.61 -8.04
CA GLN A 297 -26.55 3.24 -8.88
C GLN A 297 -25.25 3.06 -8.07
N GLU A 298 -24.98 3.94 -7.11
CA GLU A 298 -23.85 3.82 -6.19
C GLU A 298 -23.95 2.55 -5.32
N LEU A 299 -25.15 2.23 -4.83
CA LEU A 299 -25.39 1.01 -4.05
C LEU A 299 -25.14 -0.25 -4.90
N LEU A 300 -25.59 -0.27 -6.15
CA LEU A 300 -25.31 -1.38 -7.07
C LEU A 300 -23.80 -1.53 -7.36
N HIS A 301 -23.11 -0.40 -7.54
CA HIS A 301 -21.65 -0.43 -7.69
C HIS A 301 -20.95 -0.98 -6.45
N SER A 302 -21.39 -0.56 -5.26
CA SER A 302 -20.85 -1.05 -3.99
C SER A 302 -21.19 -2.53 -3.73
N MET A 303 -22.36 -3.01 -4.14
CA MET A 303 -22.71 -4.44 -4.17
C MET A 303 -21.75 -5.23 -5.07
N ALA A 304 -21.41 -4.68 -6.25
CA ALA A 304 -20.46 -5.30 -7.16
C ALA A 304 -19.06 -5.43 -6.55
N ILE A 305 -18.57 -4.38 -5.88
CA ILE A 305 -17.29 -4.40 -5.15
C ILE A 305 -17.31 -5.45 -4.04
N GLY A 306 -18.42 -5.55 -3.30
CA GLY A 306 -18.60 -6.51 -2.21
C GLY A 306 -18.86 -7.94 -2.67
N GLY A 307 -19.07 -8.18 -3.96
CA GLY A 307 -19.37 -9.50 -4.51
C GLY A 307 -20.81 -9.99 -4.23
N ASP A 308 -21.76 -9.08 -4.03
CA ASP A 308 -23.18 -9.43 -3.83
C ASP A 308 -23.88 -9.73 -5.17
N ILE A 309 -23.45 -10.81 -5.79
CA ILE A 309 -23.95 -11.24 -7.13
C ILE A 309 -25.46 -11.47 -7.10
N GLN A 310 -26.00 -12.05 -6.04
CA GLN A 310 -27.41 -12.38 -5.98
C GLN A 310 -28.30 -11.15 -5.99
N SER A 311 -27.99 -10.10 -5.20
CA SER A 311 -28.73 -8.84 -5.23
C SER A 311 -28.65 -8.17 -6.61
N LEU A 312 -27.50 -8.19 -7.25
CA LEU A 312 -27.34 -7.66 -8.61
C LEU A 312 -28.20 -8.43 -9.64
N ILE A 313 -28.28 -9.76 -9.55
CA ILE A 313 -29.13 -10.60 -10.41
C ILE A 313 -30.60 -10.24 -10.19
N ASP A 314 -31.03 -10.12 -8.97
CA ASP A 314 -32.42 -9.80 -8.62
C ASP A 314 -32.82 -8.44 -9.20
N VAL A 315 -31.98 -7.42 -9.01
CA VAL A 315 -32.23 -6.09 -9.57
C VAL A 315 -32.21 -6.12 -11.11
N ALA A 316 -31.22 -6.77 -11.72
CA ALA A 316 -31.13 -6.85 -13.19
C ALA A 316 -32.37 -7.50 -13.83
N LYS A 317 -33.05 -8.42 -13.12
CA LYS A 317 -34.26 -9.11 -13.60
C LYS A 317 -35.55 -8.40 -13.28
N THR A 318 -35.64 -7.67 -12.17
CA THR A 318 -36.91 -7.14 -11.66
C THR A 318 -37.06 -5.63 -11.73
N GLU A 319 -35.96 -4.90 -11.90
CA GLU A 319 -36.00 -3.43 -11.90
C GLU A 319 -36.66 -2.91 -13.20
N THR A 320 -37.55 -1.95 -13.03
CA THR A 320 -38.32 -1.35 -14.12
C THR A 320 -37.62 -0.14 -14.74
N ASP A 321 -36.81 0.59 -13.95
CA ASP A 321 -35.99 1.70 -14.46
C ASP A 321 -34.82 1.14 -15.30
N PRO A 322 -34.78 1.45 -16.62
CA PRO A 322 -33.77 0.87 -17.51
C PRO A 322 -32.33 1.26 -17.12
N GLU A 323 -32.11 2.47 -16.59
CA GLU A 323 -30.77 2.91 -16.20
C GLU A 323 -30.28 2.21 -14.93
N ILE A 324 -31.17 1.96 -13.96
CA ILE A 324 -30.83 1.18 -12.76
C ILE A 324 -30.59 -0.28 -13.12
N ARG A 325 -31.45 -0.86 -14.01
CA ARG A 325 -31.26 -2.23 -14.50
C ARG A 325 -29.91 -2.38 -15.21
N LYS A 326 -29.53 -1.43 -16.06
CA LYS A 326 -28.27 -1.36 -16.75
C LYS A 326 -27.08 -1.30 -15.77
N SER A 327 -27.21 -0.52 -14.70
CA SER A 327 -26.20 -0.44 -13.63
C SER A 327 -26.03 -1.78 -12.90
N ALA A 328 -27.10 -2.53 -12.66
CA ALA A 328 -27.02 -3.87 -12.08
C ALA A 328 -26.32 -4.86 -13.01
N ILE A 329 -26.64 -4.83 -14.32
CA ILE A 329 -25.96 -5.67 -15.34
C ILE A 329 -24.47 -5.30 -15.43
N HIS A 330 -24.13 -4.02 -15.37
CA HIS A 330 -22.75 -3.56 -15.31
C HIS A 330 -22.04 -4.06 -14.05
N GLY A 331 -22.72 -4.00 -12.91
CA GLY A 331 -22.23 -4.54 -11.65
C GLY A 331 -21.90 -6.03 -11.72
N LEU A 332 -22.70 -6.83 -12.38
CA LEU A 332 -22.39 -8.23 -12.67
C LEU A 332 -21.10 -8.37 -13.49
N GLY A 333 -20.88 -7.48 -14.48
CA GLY A 333 -19.62 -7.44 -15.23
C GLY A 333 -18.40 -7.19 -14.34
N ILE A 334 -18.51 -6.24 -13.40
CA ILE A 334 -17.43 -5.90 -12.44
C ILE A 334 -17.17 -7.04 -11.45
N SER A 335 -18.24 -7.66 -10.90
CA SER A 335 -18.11 -8.76 -9.92
C SER A 335 -17.37 -9.96 -10.49
N GLY A 336 -17.54 -10.24 -11.77
CA GLY A 336 -16.88 -11.36 -12.45
C GLY A 336 -17.32 -12.74 -11.95
N GLY A 337 -16.63 -13.77 -12.47
CA GLY A 337 -16.81 -15.15 -12.03
C GLY A 337 -17.96 -15.90 -12.72
N LYS A 338 -17.99 -17.21 -12.55
CA LYS A 338 -18.89 -18.13 -13.27
C LYS A 338 -20.39 -17.87 -13.02
N GLU A 339 -20.75 -17.53 -11.79
CA GLU A 339 -22.14 -17.26 -11.41
C GLU A 339 -22.65 -16.00 -12.09
N SER A 340 -21.85 -14.94 -12.09
CA SER A 340 -22.15 -13.69 -12.78
C SER A 340 -22.24 -13.86 -14.31
N ALA A 341 -21.32 -14.62 -14.92
CA ALA A 341 -21.35 -14.94 -16.35
C ALA A 341 -22.62 -15.70 -16.73
N ALA A 342 -22.98 -16.74 -15.97
CA ALA A 342 -24.21 -17.50 -16.17
C ALA A 342 -25.47 -16.62 -16.07
N ALA A 343 -25.46 -15.68 -15.10
CA ALA A 343 -26.56 -14.72 -14.94
C ALA A 343 -26.65 -13.77 -16.14
N LEU A 344 -25.53 -13.24 -16.61
CA LEU A 344 -25.48 -12.38 -17.80
C LEU A 344 -25.99 -13.11 -19.06
N LEU A 345 -25.58 -14.37 -19.28
CA LEU A 345 -26.12 -15.18 -20.37
C LEU A 345 -27.64 -15.37 -20.27
N SER A 346 -28.14 -15.66 -19.05
CA SER A 346 -29.58 -15.79 -18.80
C SER A 346 -30.36 -14.51 -19.10
N ILE A 347 -29.79 -13.35 -18.71
CA ILE A 347 -30.37 -12.03 -18.98
C ILE A 347 -30.40 -11.76 -20.50
N TYR A 348 -29.32 -12.05 -21.21
CA TYR A 348 -29.26 -11.91 -22.66
C TYR A 348 -30.33 -12.74 -23.39
N GLN A 349 -30.54 -13.98 -22.96
CA GLN A 349 -31.46 -14.96 -23.57
C GLN A 349 -32.95 -14.69 -23.21
N SER A 350 -33.21 -13.98 -22.11
CA SER A 350 -34.58 -13.76 -21.61
C SER A 350 -35.46 -12.76 -22.40
N ASN A 351 -35.16 -12.50 -23.67
CA ASN A 351 -35.86 -11.52 -24.53
C ASN A 351 -35.78 -10.06 -24.07
N GLY A 352 -34.68 -9.68 -23.45
CA GLY A 352 -34.38 -8.29 -23.14
C GLY A 352 -34.45 -7.42 -24.39
N ASP A 353 -34.79 -6.14 -24.18
CA ASP A 353 -34.66 -5.14 -25.23
C ASP A 353 -33.20 -5.06 -25.73
N LYS A 354 -33.00 -4.46 -26.90
CA LYS A 354 -31.69 -4.36 -27.53
C LYS A 354 -30.65 -3.69 -26.66
N GLU A 355 -31.03 -2.70 -25.86
CA GLU A 355 -30.15 -1.97 -24.97
C GLU A 355 -29.66 -2.86 -23.83
N THR A 356 -30.55 -3.67 -23.23
CA THR A 356 -30.20 -4.69 -22.22
C THR A 356 -29.20 -5.70 -22.79
N LYS A 357 -29.41 -6.17 -24.03
CA LYS A 357 -28.47 -7.09 -24.70
C LYS A 357 -27.12 -6.44 -24.97
N MET A 358 -27.07 -5.20 -25.43
CA MET A 358 -25.82 -4.44 -25.61
C MET A 358 -25.05 -4.30 -24.32
N GLN A 359 -25.74 -3.94 -23.22
CA GLN A 359 -25.11 -3.83 -21.90
C GLN A 359 -24.57 -5.18 -21.42
N THR A 360 -25.29 -6.28 -21.67
CA THR A 360 -24.84 -7.62 -21.30
C THR A 360 -23.58 -8.03 -22.07
N ILE A 361 -23.53 -7.75 -23.38
CA ILE A 361 -22.31 -7.95 -24.19
C ILE A 361 -21.12 -7.17 -23.59
N HIS A 362 -21.36 -5.91 -23.22
CA HIS A 362 -20.34 -5.07 -22.59
C HIS A 362 -19.86 -5.66 -21.27
N SER A 363 -20.78 -6.16 -20.44
CA SER A 363 -20.45 -6.74 -19.14
C SER A 363 -19.66 -8.05 -19.24
N LEU A 364 -20.00 -8.93 -20.20
CA LEU A 364 -19.22 -10.13 -20.52
C LEU A 364 -17.81 -9.77 -21.02
N PHE A 365 -17.70 -8.71 -21.83
CA PHE A 365 -16.40 -8.19 -22.26
C PHE A 365 -15.54 -7.69 -21.07
N ILE A 366 -16.13 -6.98 -20.11
CA ILE A 366 -15.43 -6.53 -18.89
C ILE A 366 -14.90 -7.73 -18.09
N GLN A 367 -15.66 -8.83 -18.01
CA GLN A 367 -15.22 -10.06 -17.35
C GLN A 367 -14.06 -10.78 -18.07
N GLY A 368 -13.81 -10.45 -19.32
CA GLY A 368 -12.87 -11.18 -20.16
C GLY A 368 -13.40 -12.52 -20.67
N ASP A 369 -14.72 -12.71 -20.73
CA ASP A 369 -15.35 -13.97 -21.09
C ASP A 369 -15.50 -14.12 -22.61
N ALA A 370 -14.41 -14.53 -23.27
CA ALA A 370 -14.39 -14.75 -24.71
C ALA A 370 -15.29 -15.93 -25.13
N HIS A 371 -15.42 -16.95 -24.29
CA HIS A 371 -16.20 -18.16 -24.60
C HIS A 371 -17.67 -17.82 -24.76
N ASP A 372 -18.24 -17.12 -23.82
CA ASP A 372 -19.65 -16.75 -23.83
C ASP A 372 -19.94 -15.74 -24.95
N LEU A 373 -19.03 -14.77 -25.17
CA LEU A 373 -19.16 -13.84 -26.30
C LEU A 373 -19.14 -14.56 -27.67
N VAL A 374 -18.28 -15.57 -27.88
CA VAL A 374 -18.25 -16.38 -29.12
C VAL A 374 -19.55 -17.20 -29.26
N THR A 375 -20.01 -17.77 -28.15
CA THR A 375 -21.27 -18.53 -28.14
C THR A 375 -22.45 -17.64 -28.53
N LEU A 376 -22.54 -16.44 -27.98
CA LEU A 376 -23.57 -15.47 -28.37
C LEU A 376 -23.42 -15.04 -29.85
N ALA A 377 -22.20 -14.76 -30.33
CA ALA A 377 -21.93 -14.29 -31.66
C ALA A 377 -22.32 -15.35 -32.74
N LYS A 378 -22.19 -16.65 -32.43
CA LYS A 378 -22.62 -17.74 -33.29
C LYS A 378 -24.15 -17.85 -33.39
N ALA A 379 -24.86 -17.58 -32.30
CA ALA A 379 -26.30 -17.70 -32.18
C ALA A 379 -27.10 -16.44 -32.59
N GLU A 380 -26.48 -15.26 -32.51
CA GLU A 380 -27.17 -13.97 -32.69
C GLU A 380 -27.56 -13.71 -34.12
N LYS A 381 -28.82 -13.28 -34.31
CA LYS A 381 -29.43 -12.98 -35.62
C LYS A 381 -29.56 -11.47 -35.88
N ASP A 382 -29.61 -10.64 -34.86
CA ASP A 382 -29.64 -9.19 -35.04
C ASP A 382 -28.28 -8.70 -35.54
N PRO A 383 -28.22 -8.03 -36.71
CA PRO A 383 -26.96 -7.63 -37.32
C PRO A 383 -26.14 -6.66 -36.48
N GLU A 384 -26.80 -5.77 -35.70
CA GLU A 384 -26.12 -4.76 -34.89
C GLU A 384 -25.54 -5.40 -33.63
N LEU A 385 -26.28 -6.28 -32.94
CA LEU A 385 -25.78 -7.05 -31.82
C LEU A 385 -24.63 -7.97 -32.23
N LYS A 386 -24.76 -8.61 -33.38
CA LYS A 386 -23.68 -9.45 -33.93
C LYS A 386 -22.43 -8.65 -34.24
N LYS A 387 -22.60 -7.45 -34.84
CA LYS A 387 -21.48 -6.53 -35.10
C LYS A 387 -20.78 -6.11 -33.80
N GLU A 388 -21.53 -5.81 -32.74
CA GLU A 388 -20.96 -5.47 -31.43
C GLU A 388 -20.19 -6.64 -30.81
N LEU A 389 -20.75 -7.86 -30.85
CA LEU A 389 -20.05 -9.08 -30.36
C LEU A 389 -18.72 -9.29 -31.11
N VAL A 390 -18.73 -9.19 -32.45
CA VAL A 390 -17.51 -9.27 -33.26
C VAL A 390 -16.51 -8.17 -32.91
N HIS A 391 -16.98 -6.96 -32.70
CA HIS A 391 -16.13 -5.83 -32.29
C HIS A 391 -15.49 -6.08 -30.95
N ARG A 392 -16.24 -6.55 -29.94
CA ARG A 392 -15.68 -6.86 -28.61
C ARG A 392 -14.66 -7.99 -28.66
N LEU A 393 -14.94 -9.04 -29.38
CA LEU A 393 -14.02 -10.17 -29.62
C LEU A 393 -12.71 -9.72 -30.29
N SER A 394 -12.79 -8.80 -31.27
CA SER A 394 -11.61 -8.27 -31.96
C SER A 394 -10.70 -7.44 -31.02
N ILE A 395 -11.27 -6.69 -30.08
CA ILE A 395 -10.51 -5.91 -29.08
C ILE A 395 -9.90 -6.82 -28.03
N MET A 396 -10.61 -7.88 -27.63
CA MET A 396 -10.17 -8.79 -26.58
C MET A 396 -8.91 -9.57 -26.95
N GLY A 397 -8.72 -9.88 -28.24
CA GLY A 397 -7.52 -10.56 -28.75
C GLY A 397 -7.33 -11.98 -28.20
N SER A 398 -8.39 -12.62 -27.71
CA SER A 398 -8.34 -13.98 -27.18
C SER A 398 -8.17 -15.01 -28.32
N HIS A 399 -7.55 -16.17 -28.02
CA HIS A 399 -7.38 -17.24 -29.02
C HIS A 399 -8.73 -17.69 -29.58
N GLU A 400 -9.70 -17.97 -28.71
CA GLU A 400 -11.05 -18.42 -29.14
C GLU A 400 -11.80 -17.36 -29.96
N GLY A 401 -11.67 -16.08 -29.58
CA GLY A 401 -12.19 -14.94 -30.32
C GLY A 401 -11.58 -14.84 -31.72
N ASN A 402 -10.26 -14.95 -31.81
CA ASN A 402 -9.56 -14.91 -33.13
C ASN A 402 -9.93 -16.08 -34.02
N ASP A 403 -10.06 -17.29 -33.49
CA ASP A 403 -10.51 -18.47 -34.27
C ASP A 403 -11.90 -18.24 -34.84
N TYR A 404 -12.84 -17.69 -34.06
CA TYR A 404 -14.16 -17.34 -34.53
C TYR A 404 -14.13 -16.24 -35.62
N LEU A 405 -13.31 -15.21 -35.46
CA LEU A 405 -13.16 -14.15 -36.48
C LEU A 405 -12.61 -14.69 -37.80
N LEU A 406 -11.63 -15.61 -37.74
CA LEU A 406 -11.12 -16.30 -38.92
C LEU A 406 -12.18 -17.19 -39.59
N GLU A 407 -12.97 -17.93 -38.79
CA GLU A 407 -14.11 -18.72 -39.30
C GLU A 407 -15.13 -17.84 -40.05
N LEU A 408 -15.40 -16.65 -39.52
CA LEU A 408 -16.36 -15.70 -40.10
C LEU A 408 -15.90 -15.15 -41.46
N LEU A 409 -14.58 -14.96 -41.65
CA LEU A 409 -13.97 -14.46 -42.86
C LEU A 409 -13.87 -15.54 -43.97
N ASN A 410 -13.93 -16.82 -43.59
CA ASN A 410 -13.85 -17.96 -44.56
C ASN A 410 -15.21 -18.46 -45.02
N LYS A 411 -16.32 -17.88 -44.54
CA LYS A 411 -17.69 -18.14 -44.98
C LYS A 411 -18.15 -17.15 -46.07
#